data_d98f5bf56be80714e89a1a138b874b0d
#
_entry.id   d98f5bf56be80714e89a1a138b874b0d
#
_cell.length_a   1.000
_cell.length_b   1.000
_cell.length_c   1.000
_cell.angle_alpha   90.00
_cell.angle_beta   90.00
_cell.angle_gamma   90.00
#
_symmetry.space_group_name_H-M   'P 1'
#
loop_
_entity.id
_entity.type
_entity.pdbx_description
1 polymer ?
#
loop_
_entity_poly.entity_id
_entity_poly.type
_entity_poly.pdbx_seq_one_letter_code
_entity_poly.pdbx_strand_id
1 'polypeptide(L)'
;MVHSCEQAVAAGLPGVAFTDHLDFTTWTDGDRIGAMDLDPHRYPRMHLLDIGGYLATLDDCRQRFPELRILSGVEIGEAHLWAASAAATVAKAGPGGPDRILGSLHAIPHEGRLTAADDLFRQMPAADVMRRYFAELLRLVEGSDLFQILAHLDFPRRMWPRAAGPYEEQAFETEYRAVLNALAASDRMLEVNTKSPLLSAGLLGWWREAGGRAVSFGSDAHQPWRVGDKFKLAVDVVEAAGFRPGRDRFDFWRL
;
A
#
# COMPACT_ATOMS: atom_id res chain seq x y z
N MET A 1 -16.61 -7.34 2.75
CA MET A 1 -15.64 -8.36 3.25
C MET A 1 -16.06 -9.80 2.93
N VAL A 2 -17.32 -10.25 3.18
CA VAL A 2 -17.77 -11.64 2.93
C VAL A 2 -17.41 -12.12 1.51
N HIS A 3 -17.80 -11.40 0.46
CA HIS A 3 -17.47 -11.78 -0.92
C HIS A 3 -15.96 -11.76 -1.22
N SER A 4 -15.19 -10.95 -0.49
CA SER A 4 -13.72 -10.96 -0.60
C SER A 4 -13.14 -12.23 0.04
N CYS A 5 -13.72 -12.72 1.14
CA CYS A 5 -13.34 -14.00 1.74
C CYS A 5 -13.71 -15.18 0.82
N GLU A 6 -14.90 -15.17 0.21
CA GLU A 6 -15.30 -16.17 -0.79
C GLU A 6 -14.31 -16.23 -1.95
N GLN A 7 -13.89 -15.06 -2.47
CA GLN A 7 -12.90 -14.99 -3.52
C GLN A 7 -11.51 -15.47 -3.06
N ALA A 8 -11.09 -15.13 -1.84
CA ALA A 8 -9.82 -15.61 -1.30
C ALA A 8 -9.78 -17.14 -1.21
N VAL A 9 -10.87 -17.75 -0.72
CA VAL A 9 -11.03 -19.23 -0.68
C VAL A 9 -11.02 -19.81 -2.09
N ALA A 10 -11.78 -19.22 -3.02
CA ALA A 10 -11.83 -19.68 -4.42
C ALA A 10 -10.47 -19.58 -5.12
N ALA A 11 -9.66 -18.57 -4.78
CA ALA A 11 -8.30 -18.40 -5.29
C ALA A 11 -7.27 -19.31 -4.58
N GLY A 12 -7.68 -20.11 -3.59
CA GLY A 12 -6.79 -20.99 -2.83
C GLY A 12 -5.81 -20.25 -1.92
N LEU A 13 -6.14 -19.01 -1.52
CA LEU A 13 -5.29 -18.25 -0.60
C LEU A 13 -5.39 -18.85 0.81
N PRO A 14 -4.26 -19.01 1.53
CA PRO A 14 -4.28 -19.53 2.89
C PRO A 14 -4.80 -18.51 3.91
N GLY A 15 -4.73 -17.23 3.58
CA GLY A 15 -5.20 -16.14 4.43
C GLY A 15 -5.29 -14.83 3.66
N VAL A 16 -5.96 -13.88 4.28
CA VAL A 16 -6.14 -12.51 3.77
C VAL A 16 -6.03 -11.52 4.93
N ALA A 17 -5.34 -10.41 4.69
CA ALA A 17 -5.39 -9.25 5.57
C ALA A 17 -6.30 -8.20 4.93
N PHE A 18 -7.29 -7.72 5.66
CA PHE A 18 -8.06 -6.55 5.28
C PHE A 18 -7.33 -5.33 5.84
N THR A 19 -6.96 -4.41 4.97
CA THR A 19 -6.16 -3.23 5.31
C THR A 19 -6.91 -1.99 4.85
N ASP A 20 -8.07 -1.75 5.50
CA ASP A 20 -8.93 -0.63 5.15
C ASP A 20 -8.20 0.70 5.37
N HIS A 21 -8.53 1.69 4.53
CA HIS A 21 -7.93 3.02 4.57
C HIS A 21 -8.13 3.74 5.90
N LEU A 22 -7.05 4.28 6.42
CA LEU A 22 -7.03 5.19 7.54
C LEU A 22 -6.38 6.51 7.08
N ASP A 23 -7.15 7.30 6.36
CA ASP A 23 -6.72 8.57 5.79
C ASP A 23 -7.27 9.74 6.59
N PHE A 24 -6.41 10.69 6.93
CA PHE A 24 -6.75 11.91 7.65
C PHE A 24 -6.73 13.15 6.76
N THR A 25 -6.27 12.99 5.53
CA THR A 25 -6.25 14.07 4.54
C THR A 25 -7.68 14.44 4.17
N THR A 26 -8.07 15.68 4.43
CA THR A 26 -9.39 16.19 4.07
C THR A 26 -9.34 16.80 2.67
N TRP A 27 -10.12 16.25 1.77
CA TRP A 27 -10.27 16.76 0.42
C TRP A 27 -11.41 17.77 0.37
N THR A 28 -11.18 18.92 -0.27
CA THR A 28 -12.22 19.92 -0.51
C THR A 28 -12.90 19.66 -1.85
N ASP A 29 -14.08 20.23 -2.08
CA ASP A 29 -14.84 20.10 -3.35
C ASP A 29 -14.05 20.57 -4.59
N GLY A 30 -12.96 21.33 -4.40
CA GLY A 30 -12.03 21.77 -5.44
C GLY A 30 -10.85 20.82 -5.67
N ASP A 31 -10.62 19.88 -4.76
CA ASP A 31 -9.55 18.89 -4.85
C ASP A 31 -10.10 17.67 -5.60
N ARG A 32 -9.73 17.50 -6.85
CA ARG A 32 -10.07 16.31 -7.60
C ARG A 32 -9.03 15.23 -7.32
N ILE A 33 -9.48 14.11 -6.80
CA ILE A 33 -8.65 12.91 -6.69
C ILE A 33 -8.65 12.23 -8.06
N GLY A 34 -7.62 12.53 -8.87
CA GLY A 34 -7.34 11.87 -10.13
C GLY A 34 -8.36 12.03 -11.26
N ALA A 35 -8.05 11.47 -12.43
CA ALA A 35 -8.91 11.44 -13.61
C ALA A 35 -10.07 10.44 -13.52
N MET A 36 -10.29 9.82 -12.38
CA MET A 36 -11.54 9.12 -12.14
C MET A 36 -12.60 10.18 -11.85
N ASP A 37 -13.66 10.22 -12.68
CA ASP A 37 -14.94 10.77 -12.27
C ASP A 37 -15.38 9.97 -11.03
N LEU A 38 -14.91 10.41 -9.86
CA LEU A 38 -15.36 9.87 -8.61
C LEU A 38 -16.81 10.28 -8.47
N ASP A 39 -17.70 9.36 -8.80
CA ASP A 39 -19.10 9.49 -8.48
C ASP A 39 -19.20 9.89 -7.01
N PRO A 40 -19.65 11.09 -6.66
CA PRO A 40 -19.78 11.53 -5.27
C PRO A 40 -20.70 10.64 -4.43
N HIS A 41 -21.52 9.78 -5.07
CA HIS A 41 -22.29 8.73 -4.42
C HIS A 41 -21.44 7.46 -4.15
N ARG A 42 -20.32 7.29 -4.82
CA ARG A 42 -19.45 6.12 -4.72
C ARG A 42 -18.28 6.33 -3.75
N TYR A 43 -17.90 7.59 -3.52
CA TYR A 43 -16.92 8.03 -2.53
C TYR A 43 -17.57 9.12 -1.65
N PRO A 44 -18.53 8.74 -0.80
CA PRO A 44 -19.03 9.67 0.20
C PRO A 44 -17.82 10.11 1.01
N ARG A 45 -17.77 11.38 1.40
CA ARG A 45 -16.71 12.03 2.20
C ARG A 45 -15.99 10.98 3.04
N MET A 46 -14.67 10.79 2.81
CA MET A 46 -13.93 9.74 3.49
C MET A 46 -14.19 9.87 4.99
N HIS A 47 -14.97 8.95 5.54
CA HIS A 47 -15.22 8.88 6.95
C HIS A 47 -14.01 8.19 7.58
N LEU A 48 -13.56 8.71 8.71
CA LEU A 48 -12.58 7.99 9.52
C LEU A 48 -13.08 6.56 9.75
N LEU A 49 -12.20 5.59 9.60
CA LEU A 49 -12.51 4.19 9.78
C LEU A 49 -13.14 3.95 11.16
N ASP A 50 -14.35 3.41 11.19
CA ASP A 50 -14.95 2.87 12.41
C ASP A 50 -14.26 1.54 12.77
N ILE A 51 -13.20 1.64 13.56
CA ILE A 51 -12.40 0.47 13.98
C ILE A 51 -13.28 -0.59 14.66
N GLY A 52 -14.25 -0.17 15.49
CA GLY A 52 -15.13 -1.11 16.21
C GLY A 52 -16.00 -1.92 15.24
N GLY A 53 -16.72 -1.25 14.35
CA GLY A 53 -17.56 -1.89 13.34
C GLY A 53 -16.73 -2.72 12.35
N TYR A 54 -15.54 -2.25 11.99
CA TYR A 54 -14.59 -2.99 11.16
C TYR A 54 -14.18 -4.32 11.82
N LEU A 55 -13.72 -4.31 13.08
CA LEU A 55 -13.31 -5.51 13.80
C LEU A 55 -14.46 -6.49 14.00
N ALA A 56 -15.65 -6.01 14.34
CA ALA A 56 -16.85 -6.85 14.45
C ALA A 56 -17.16 -7.56 13.11
N THR A 57 -17.03 -6.85 11.98
CA THR A 57 -17.22 -7.45 10.65
C THR A 57 -16.17 -8.51 10.34
N LEU A 58 -14.92 -8.32 10.78
CA LEU A 58 -13.87 -9.33 10.63
C LEU A 58 -14.17 -10.60 11.47
N ASP A 59 -14.68 -10.41 12.69
CA ASP A 59 -15.03 -11.55 13.55
C ASP A 59 -16.18 -12.37 12.96
N ASP A 60 -17.18 -11.73 12.37
CA ASP A 60 -18.23 -12.39 11.60
C ASP A 60 -17.66 -13.19 10.41
N CYS A 61 -16.69 -12.60 9.69
CA CYS A 61 -16.01 -13.30 8.59
C CYS A 61 -15.19 -14.49 9.10
N ARG A 62 -14.47 -14.37 10.21
CA ARG A 62 -13.71 -15.47 10.82
C ARG A 62 -14.58 -16.64 11.21
N GLN A 63 -15.80 -16.38 11.72
CA GLN A 63 -16.77 -17.42 12.04
C GLN A 63 -17.31 -18.12 10.79
N ARG A 64 -17.50 -17.38 9.69
CA ARG A 64 -18.07 -17.91 8.43
C ARG A 64 -17.05 -18.68 7.57
N PHE A 65 -15.76 -18.34 7.71
CA PHE A 65 -14.66 -18.91 6.90
C PHE A 65 -13.55 -19.46 7.80
N PRO A 66 -13.81 -20.50 8.60
CA PRO A 66 -12.84 -21.03 9.57
C PRO A 66 -11.58 -21.62 8.92
N GLU A 67 -11.62 -21.96 7.63
CA GLU A 67 -10.47 -22.45 6.85
C GLU A 67 -9.55 -21.32 6.35
N LEU A 68 -10.04 -20.08 6.33
CA LEU A 68 -9.28 -18.92 5.87
C LEU A 68 -8.73 -18.13 7.07
N ARG A 69 -7.41 -17.93 7.12
CA ARG A 69 -6.85 -17.03 8.13
C ARG A 69 -7.16 -15.59 7.77
N ILE A 70 -8.01 -14.94 8.55
CA ILE A 70 -8.40 -13.55 8.35
C ILE A 70 -7.68 -12.66 9.37
N LEU A 71 -6.84 -11.78 8.87
CA LEU A 71 -6.06 -10.82 9.64
C LEU A 71 -6.71 -9.44 9.58
N SER A 72 -6.67 -8.74 10.71
CA SER A 72 -7.00 -7.32 10.77
C SER A 72 -5.83 -6.47 10.28
N GLY A 73 -6.12 -5.35 9.65
CA GLY A 73 -5.09 -4.42 9.22
C GLY A 73 -5.64 -3.03 8.94
N VAL A 74 -4.75 -2.10 8.73
CA VAL A 74 -5.08 -0.75 8.26
C VAL A 74 -4.01 -0.28 7.28
N GLU A 75 -4.40 0.54 6.32
CA GLU A 75 -3.50 1.29 5.46
C GLU A 75 -3.54 2.75 5.88
N ILE A 76 -2.45 3.25 6.49
CA ILE A 76 -2.35 4.62 6.98
C ILE A 76 -1.78 5.51 5.90
N GLY A 77 -2.58 6.42 5.37
CA GLY A 77 -2.13 7.45 4.45
C GLY A 77 -1.35 8.55 5.17
N GLU A 78 -0.23 8.98 4.57
CA GLU A 78 0.60 10.10 5.04
C GLU A 78 0.94 10.03 6.55
N ALA A 79 1.28 8.84 7.06
CA ALA A 79 1.48 8.56 8.48
C ALA A 79 2.43 9.54 9.19
N HIS A 80 3.42 10.09 8.50
CA HIS A 80 4.37 11.08 9.03
C HIS A 80 3.72 12.45 9.31
N LEU A 81 2.64 12.79 8.61
CA LEU A 81 1.89 14.04 8.80
C LEU A 81 0.81 13.90 9.87
N TRP A 82 0.27 12.69 10.06
CA TRP A 82 -0.89 12.42 10.90
C TRP A 82 -0.59 11.48 12.08
N ALA A 83 0.68 11.37 12.50
CA ALA A 83 1.16 10.37 13.44
C ALA A 83 0.29 10.26 14.72
N ALA A 84 -0.03 11.37 15.37
CA ALA A 84 -0.82 11.36 16.60
C ALA A 84 -2.26 10.86 16.38
N SER A 85 -2.92 11.31 15.30
CA SER A 85 -4.29 10.89 14.97
C SER A 85 -4.35 9.42 14.55
N ALA A 86 -3.36 8.97 13.78
CA ALA A 86 -3.23 7.58 13.37
C ALA A 86 -2.99 6.67 14.57
N ALA A 87 -2.04 7.00 15.44
CA ALA A 87 -1.75 6.24 16.67
C ALA A 87 -2.98 6.15 17.58
N ALA A 88 -3.70 7.27 17.79
CA ALA A 88 -4.91 7.28 18.59
C ALA A 88 -6.04 6.41 18.02
N THR A 89 -6.12 6.32 16.68
CA THR A 89 -7.13 5.49 16.03
C THR A 89 -6.74 4.02 16.06
N VAL A 90 -5.49 3.68 15.77
CA VAL A 90 -4.96 2.31 15.85
C VAL A 90 -5.10 1.74 17.26
N ALA A 91 -4.87 2.56 18.29
CA ALA A 91 -5.03 2.15 19.70
C ALA A 91 -6.46 1.68 20.04
N LYS A 92 -7.48 2.12 19.31
CA LYS A 92 -8.87 1.66 19.50
C LYS A 92 -9.08 0.19 19.12
N ALA A 93 -8.16 -0.40 18.38
CA ALA A 93 -8.19 -1.83 18.07
C ALA A 93 -7.88 -2.73 19.28
N GLY A 94 -7.52 -2.14 20.42
CA GLY A 94 -7.22 -2.86 21.67
C GLY A 94 -5.75 -3.28 21.79
N PRO A 95 -5.44 -4.10 22.81
CA PRO A 95 -4.07 -4.55 23.08
C PRO A 95 -3.48 -5.31 21.88
N GLY A 96 -2.28 -4.89 21.44
CA GLY A 96 -1.59 -5.48 20.29
C GLY A 96 -1.92 -4.81 18.94
N GLY A 97 -2.98 -4.00 18.85
CA GLY A 97 -3.37 -3.32 17.61
C GLY A 97 -3.79 -4.27 16.47
N PRO A 98 -3.89 -3.75 15.24
CA PRO A 98 -4.14 -4.57 14.06
C PRO A 98 -2.96 -5.51 13.75
N ASP A 99 -3.25 -6.67 13.15
CA ASP A 99 -2.23 -7.67 12.75
C ASP A 99 -1.28 -7.13 11.68
N ARG A 100 -1.75 -6.20 10.83
CA ARG A 100 -0.98 -5.59 9.74
C ARG A 100 -1.23 -4.08 9.68
N ILE A 101 -0.17 -3.31 9.61
CA ILE A 101 -0.24 -1.87 9.41
C ILE A 101 0.64 -1.52 8.20
N LEU A 102 -0.01 -1.00 7.16
CA LEU A 102 0.64 -0.48 5.97
C LEU A 102 0.79 1.04 6.10
N GLY A 103 1.93 1.55 5.65
CA GLY A 103 2.13 2.98 5.43
C GLY A 103 2.04 3.28 3.95
N SER A 104 1.22 4.23 3.56
CA SER A 104 1.00 4.63 2.18
C SER A 104 1.14 6.13 1.98
N LEU A 105 1.39 6.53 0.73
CA LEU A 105 1.45 7.92 0.32
C LEU A 105 0.54 8.10 -0.90
N HIS A 106 -0.55 8.84 -0.72
CA HIS A 106 -1.52 9.16 -1.77
C HIS A 106 -1.45 10.62 -2.19
N ALA A 107 -1.08 11.49 -1.24
CA ALA A 107 -0.98 12.92 -1.42
C ALA A 107 0.39 13.45 -1.02
N ILE A 108 0.85 14.45 -1.74
CA ILE A 108 2.12 15.14 -1.44
C ILE A 108 1.91 16.65 -1.29
N PRO A 109 2.74 17.33 -0.49
CA PRO A 109 2.68 18.78 -0.37
C PRO A 109 2.97 19.47 -1.71
N HIS A 110 2.05 20.32 -2.15
CA HIS A 110 2.19 21.14 -3.34
C HIS A 110 1.46 22.47 -3.16
N GLU A 111 2.14 23.60 -3.40
CA GLU A 111 1.59 24.96 -3.29
C GLU A 111 0.83 25.21 -1.97
N GLY A 112 1.37 24.73 -0.86
CA GLY A 112 0.83 24.96 0.48
C GLY A 112 -0.36 24.07 0.89
N ARG A 113 -0.69 23.07 0.08
CA ARG A 113 -1.74 22.08 0.37
C ARG A 113 -1.28 20.66 0.06
N LEU A 114 -1.99 19.66 0.58
CA LEU A 114 -1.82 18.28 0.13
C LEU A 114 -2.59 18.09 -1.19
N THR A 115 -1.90 17.55 -2.17
CA THR A 115 -2.45 17.30 -3.51
C THR A 115 -2.27 15.83 -3.84
N ALA A 116 -3.31 15.19 -4.40
CA ALA A 116 -3.20 13.81 -4.84
C ALA A 116 -2.03 13.67 -5.84
N ALA A 117 -1.20 12.66 -5.60
CA ALA A 117 0.05 12.53 -6.34
C ALA A 117 -0.15 12.39 -7.86
N ASP A 118 -1.25 11.74 -8.26
CA ASP A 118 -1.61 11.55 -9.66
C ASP A 118 -2.20 12.81 -10.33
N ASP A 119 -2.83 13.71 -9.57
CA ASP A 119 -3.31 15.00 -10.11
C ASP A 119 -2.17 15.93 -10.53
N LEU A 120 -1.00 15.76 -9.94
CA LEU A 120 0.17 16.57 -10.29
C LEU A 120 0.68 16.32 -11.72
N PHE A 121 0.37 15.17 -12.34
CA PHE A 121 0.70 14.93 -13.74
C PHE A 121 0.07 15.92 -14.73
N ARG A 122 -0.97 16.65 -14.29
CA ARG A 122 -1.58 17.72 -15.09
C ARG A 122 -0.92 19.08 -14.89
N GLN A 123 -0.08 19.20 -13.85
CA GLN A 123 0.47 20.48 -13.37
C GLN A 123 1.97 20.60 -13.64
N MET A 124 2.67 19.46 -13.77
CA MET A 124 4.12 19.46 -13.94
C MET A 124 4.60 18.25 -14.75
N PRO A 125 5.84 18.25 -15.25
CA PRO A 125 6.43 17.10 -15.94
C PRO A 125 6.36 15.82 -15.14
N ALA A 126 6.03 14.71 -15.79
CA ALA A 126 5.79 13.43 -15.12
C ALA A 126 6.99 12.94 -14.29
N ALA A 127 8.21 13.15 -14.78
CA ALA A 127 9.42 12.79 -14.03
C ALA A 127 9.56 13.61 -12.72
N ASP A 128 9.14 14.87 -12.72
CA ASP A 128 9.22 15.72 -11.54
C ASP A 128 8.17 15.33 -10.50
N VAL A 129 6.97 14.88 -10.94
CA VAL A 129 5.97 14.28 -10.06
C VAL A 129 6.55 13.09 -9.32
N MET A 130 7.17 12.14 -10.05
CA MET A 130 7.76 10.94 -9.44
C MET A 130 8.87 11.28 -8.46
N ARG A 131 9.77 12.22 -8.80
CA ARG A 131 10.84 12.64 -7.89
C ARG A 131 10.30 13.27 -6.61
N ARG A 132 9.28 14.13 -6.73
CA ARG A 132 8.62 14.72 -5.55
C ARG A 132 7.91 13.66 -4.71
N TYR A 133 7.25 12.70 -5.36
CA TYR A 133 6.62 11.59 -4.68
C TYR A 133 7.64 10.77 -3.88
N PHE A 134 8.75 10.37 -4.48
CA PHE A 134 9.80 9.62 -3.78
C PHE A 134 10.44 10.42 -2.64
N ALA A 135 10.63 11.72 -2.83
CA ALA A 135 11.16 12.58 -1.77
C ALA A 135 10.21 12.65 -0.56
N GLU A 136 8.90 12.70 -0.79
CA GLU A 136 7.91 12.68 0.29
C GLU A 136 7.75 11.27 0.88
N LEU A 137 7.84 10.22 0.05
CA LEU A 137 7.81 8.84 0.51
C LEU A 137 9.01 8.52 1.42
N LEU A 138 10.18 9.09 1.13
CA LEU A 138 11.34 9.00 2.01
C LEU A 138 11.04 9.65 3.37
N ARG A 139 10.42 10.83 3.39
CA ARG A 139 10.00 11.49 4.63
C ARG A 139 8.98 10.66 5.41
N LEU A 140 8.05 9.99 4.73
CA LEU A 140 7.11 9.07 5.37
C LEU A 140 7.84 7.92 6.05
N VAL A 141 8.80 7.31 5.37
CA VAL A 141 9.58 6.19 5.92
C VAL A 141 10.43 6.63 7.12
N GLU A 142 11.08 7.79 7.04
CA GLU A 142 11.93 8.31 8.11
C GLU A 142 11.13 8.93 9.26
N GLY A 143 9.95 9.46 8.97
CA GLY A 143 9.15 10.29 9.90
C GLY A 143 8.05 9.55 10.66
N SER A 144 7.86 8.24 10.45
CA SER A 144 6.81 7.48 11.14
C SER A 144 7.23 6.07 11.48
N ASP A 145 6.95 5.65 12.70
CA ASP A 145 7.15 4.27 13.20
C ASP A 145 5.85 3.46 13.24
N LEU A 146 4.75 4.00 12.73
CA LEU A 146 3.43 3.42 12.90
C LEU A 146 3.13 2.23 11.98
N PHE A 147 3.94 1.98 10.95
CA PHE A 147 3.67 0.93 9.99
C PHE A 147 4.81 -0.09 9.87
N GLN A 148 4.48 -1.29 9.46
CA GLN A 148 5.39 -2.42 9.28
C GLN A 148 5.71 -2.68 7.80
N ILE A 149 4.81 -2.31 6.90
CA ILE A 149 4.88 -2.60 5.47
C ILE A 149 4.71 -1.28 4.72
N LEU A 150 5.64 -0.98 3.81
CA LEU A 150 5.48 0.12 2.88
C LEU A 150 4.62 -0.34 1.71
N ALA A 151 3.44 0.27 1.57
CA ALA A 151 2.51 -0.02 0.49
C ALA A 151 2.99 0.59 -0.84
N HIS A 152 2.59 -0.02 -1.95
CA HIS A 152 2.69 0.47 -3.34
C HIS A 152 3.75 1.56 -3.58
N LEU A 153 5.02 1.16 -3.47
CA LEU A 153 6.23 2.01 -3.53
C LEU A 153 6.21 3.10 -4.62
N ASP A 154 5.58 2.84 -5.74
CA ASP A 154 5.52 3.72 -6.91
C ASP A 154 4.07 4.06 -7.31
N PHE A 155 3.22 4.34 -6.33
CA PHE A 155 1.78 4.58 -6.50
C PHE A 155 1.41 5.45 -7.71
N PRO A 156 2.05 6.62 -7.98
CA PRO A 156 1.67 7.46 -9.12
C PRO A 156 2.00 6.82 -10.48
N ARG A 157 2.88 5.81 -10.54
CA ARG A 157 3.16 5.08 -11.78
C ARG A 157 1.90 4.47 -12.41
N ARG A 158 0.89 4.18 -11.61
CA ARG A 158 -0.44 3.71 -12.08
C ARG A 158 -1.06 4.67 -13.10
N MET A 159 -0.79 5.96 -12.91
CA MET A 159 -1.37 7.06 -13.69
C MET A 159 -0.31 7.73 -14.59
N TRP A 160 0.84 7.07 -14.82
CA TRP A 160 1.91 7.60 -15.65
C TRP A 160 1.37 8.01 -17.03
N PRO A 161 1.53 9.28 -17.46
CA PRO A 161 0.96 9.79 -18.68
C PRO A 161 1.56 9.13 -19.93
N ARG A 162 0.75 8.62 -20.83
CA ARG A 162 1.22 8.05 -22.11
C ARG A 162 2.07 9.04 -22.93
N ALA A 163 1.75 10.32 -22.83
CA ALA A 163 2.49 11.39 -23.52
C ALA A 163 3.93 11.54 -23.01
N ALA A 164 4.25 11.06 -21.81
CA ALA A 164 5.60 11.07 -21.26
C ALA A 164 6.48 9.91 -21.77
N GLY A 165 5.93 9.05 -22.63
CA GLY A 165 6.62 7.84 -23.09
C GLY A 165 6.53 6.68 -22.10
N PRO A 166 7.28 5.61 -22.30
CA PRO A 166 7.32 4.48 -21.36
C PRO A 166 7.93 4.91 -20.02
N TYR A 167 7.45 4.28 -18.94
CA TYR A 167 8.04 4.46 -17.62
C TYR A 167 9.32 3.60 -17.52
N GLU A 168 10.44 4.24 -17.24
CA GLU A 168 11.73 3.59 -17.09
C GLU A 168 12.18 3.63 -15.63
N GLU A 169 12.17 2.50 -14.94
CA GLU A 169 12.57 2.41 -13.52
C GLU A 169 13.97 2.96 -13.28
N GLN A 170 14.91 2.69 -14.20
CA GLN A 170 16.30 3.15 -14.13
C GLN A 170 16.43 4.67 -14.09
N ALA A 171 15.48 5.40 -14.68
CA ALA A 171 15.49 6.86 -14.65
C ALA A 171 15.26 7.43 -13.23
N PHE A 172 14.80 6.59 -12.31
CA PHE A 172 14.51 6.93 -10.91
C PHE A 172 15.27 6.05 -9.92
N GLU A 173 16.34 5.35 -10.37
CA GLU A 173 17.09 4.42 -9.52
C GLU A 173 17.59 5.07 -8.23
N THR A 174 18.08 6.31 -8.31
CA THR A 174 18.57 7.05 -7.14
C THR A 174 17.47 7.25 -6.10
N GLU A 175 16.29 7.66 -6.54
CA GLU A 175 15.14 7.92 -5.68
C GLU A 175 14.58 6.61 -5.09
N TYR A 176 14.44 5.57 -5.90
CA TYR A 176 14.05 4.24 -5.41
C TYR A 176 15.02 3.75 -4.33
N ARG A 177 16.33 3.79 -4.61
CA ARG A 177 17.35 3.34 -3.67
C ARG A 177 17.33 4.13 -2.37
N ALA A 178 17.09 5.44 -2.41
CA ALA A 178 16.99 6.26 -1.20
C ALA A 178 15.86 5.74 -0.28
N VAL A 179 14.66 5.53 -0.84
CA VAL A 179 13.52 5.00 -0.08
C VAL A 179 13.79 3.57 0.41
N LEU A 180 14.31 2.69 -0.44
CA LEU A 180 14.58 1.29 -0.09
C LEU A 180 15.64 1.17 0.99
N ASN A 181 16.70 1.99 0.97
CA ASN A 181 17.73 2.01 2.01
C ASN A 181 17.14 2.45 3.36
N ALA A 182 16.33 3.51 3.39
CA ALA A 182 15.67 3.96 4.61
C ALA A 182 14.69 2.90 5.16
N LEU A 183 13.93 2.26 4.27
CA LEU A 183 12.99 1.20 4.64
C LEU A 183 13.73 -0.02 5.23
N ALA A 184 14.81 -0.46 4.62
CA ALA A 184 15.63 -1.57 5.11
C ALA A 184 16.29 -1.24 6.45
N ALA A 185 16.79 -0.01 6.63
CA ALA A 185 17.39 0.45 7.88
C ALA A 185 16.40 0.46 9.05
N SER A 186 15.10 0.59 8.76
CA SER A 186 14.02 0.54 9.76
C SER A 186 13.44 -0.86 10.00
N ASP A 187 14.04 -1.92 9.42
CA ASP A 187 13.60 -3.34 9.50
C ASP A 187 12.14 -3.57 9.07
N ARG A 188 11.64 -2.73 8.15
CA ARG A 188 10.30 -2.83 7.59
C ARG A 188 10.29 -3.63 6.30
N MET A 189 9.11 -3.96 5.84
CA MET A 189 8.88 -4.79 4.67
C MET A 189 8.39 -3.97 3.49
N LEU A 190 8.69 -4.44 2.29
CA LEU A 190 8.19 -3.88 1.05
C LEU A 190 6.96 -4.65 0.57
N GLU A 191 5.90 -3.94 0.20
CA GLU A 191 4.77 -4.56 -0.48
C GLU A 191 5.07 -4.77 -1.97
N VAL A 192 4.77 -5.97 -2.46
CA VAL A 192 4.63 -6.27 -3.89
C VAL A 192 3.16 -6.11 -4.25
N ASN A 193 2.79 -4.90 -4.64
CA ASN A 193 1.42 -4.55 -4.97
C ASN A 193 1.08 -4.95 -6.41
N THR A 194 -0.04 -5.66 -6.60
CA THR A 194 -0.43 -6.18 -7.92
C THR A 194 -1.47 -5.37 -8.66
N LYS A 195 -2.06 -4.36 -8.01
CA LYS A 195 -2.95 -3.37 -8.67
C LYS A 195 -2.13 -2.40 -9.54
N SER A 196 -0.95 -2.03 -9.11
CA SER A 196 0.03 -1.27 -9.88
C SER A 196 0.68 -2.13 -10.97
N PRO A 197 1.40 -1.56 -11.93
CA PRO A 197 2.42 -2.32 -12.63
C PRO A 197 3.32 -3.00 -11.63
N LEU A 198 3.57 -4.30 -11.79
CA LEU A 198 4.41 -5.05 -10.86
C LEU A 198 5.81 -4.44 -10.79
N LEU A 199 6.39 -4.49 -9.59
CA LEU A 199 7.80 -4.20 -9.40
C LEU A 199 8.61 -5.19 -10.23
N SER A 200 9.66 -4.71 -10.90
CA SER A 200 10.56 -5.59 -11.66
C SER A 200 11.45 -6.43 -10.74
N ALA A 201 11.97 -7.53 -11.25
CA ALA A 201 13.00 -8.29 -10.55
C ALA A 201 14.27 -7.44 -10.28
N GLY A 202 14.58 -6.47 -11.16
CA GLY A 202 15.66 -5.51 -10.95
C GLY A 202 15.42 -4.61 -9.74
N LEU A 203 14.22 -4.05 -9.61
CA LEU A 203 13.84 -3.23 -8.45
C LEU A 203 13.87 -4.05 -7.15
N LEU A 204 13.40 -5.29 -7.17
CA LEU A 204 13.53 -6.20 -6.02
C LEU A 204 15.01 -6.57 -5.75
N GLY A 205 15.86 -6.55 -6.77
CA GLY A 205 17.32 -6.63 -6.63
C GLY A 205 17.86 -5.45 -5.82
N TRP A 206 17.43 -4.22 -6.11
CA TRP A 206 17.79 -3.03 -5.31
C TRP A 206 17.29 -3.14 -3.88
N TRP A 207 16.11 -3.70 -3.66
CA TRP A 207 15.60 -3.98 -2.32
C TRP A 207 16.52 -4.91 -1.51
N ARG A 208 17.00 -5.99 -2.14
CA ARG A 208 17.98 -6.89 -1.52
C ARG A 208 19.31 -6.21 -1.23
N GLU A 209 19.83 -5.46 -2.18
CA GLU A 209 21.09 -4.71 -2.05
C GLU A 209 21.02 -3.68 -0.93
N ALA A 210 19.86 -3.07 -0.71
CA ALA A 210 19.58 -2.18 0.42
C ALA A 210 19.56 -2.91 1.79
N GLY A 211 19.57 -4.24 1.81
CA GLY A 211 19.45 -5.05 3.02
C GLY A 211 18.03 -5.45 3.37
N GLY A 212 17.08 -5.23 2.46
CA GLY A 212 15.68 -5.62 2.63
C GLY A 212 15.51 -7.14 2.72
N ARG A 213 14.83 -7.61 3.75
CA ARG A 213 14.79 -9.04 4.12
C ARG A 213 13.49 -9.73 3.77
N ALA A 214 12.41 -8.98 3.60
CA ALA A 214 11.09 -9.56 3.42
C ALA A 214 10.21 -8.72 2.49
N VAL A 215 9.25 -9.41 1.87
CA VAL A 215 8.18 -8.81 1.07
C VAL A 215 6.82 -9.32 1.51
N SER A 216 5.81 -8.48 1.32
CA SER A 216 4.39 -8.80 1.46
C SER A 216 3.72 -8.73 0.09
N PHE A 217 2.67 -9.52 -0.13
CA PHE A 217 1.85 -9.40 -1.34
C PHE A 217 0.58 -8.63 -1.04
N GLY A 218 0.25 -7.66 -1.88
CA GLY A 218 -0.97 -6.89 -1.79
C GLY A 218 -1.71 -6.81 -3.13
N SER A 219 -2.98 -7.20 -3.18
CA SER A 219 -3.81 -7.00 -4.37
C SER A 219 -4.46 -5.61 -4.41
N ASP A 220 -4.45 -4.90 -3.29
CA ASP A 220 -5.07 -3.56 -3.16
C ASP A 220 -6.50 -3.59 -3.74
N ALA A 221 -7.23 -4.63 -3.34
CA ALA A 221 -8.50 -5.00 -3.94
C ALA A 221 -9.66 -4.19 -3.36
N HIS A 222 -10.17 -3.24 -4.13
CA HIS A 222 -11.37 -2.46 -3.80
C HIS A 222 -12.67 -3.17 -4.25
N GLN A 223 -12.52 -4.32 -4.91
CA GLN A 223 -13.63 -5.14 -5.40
C GLN A 223 -13.32 -6.62 -5.07
N PRO A 224 -14.31 -7.42 -4.64
CA PRO A 224 -14.08 -8.80 -4.22
C PRO A 224 -13.32 -9.64 -5.24
N TRP A 225 -13.66 -9.54 -6.52
CA TRP A 225 -13.02 -10.31 -7.60
C TRP A 225 -11.56 -9.93 -7.90
N ARG A 226 -11.05 -8.88 -7.28
CA ARG A 226 -9.64 -8.47 -7.38
C ARG A 226 -8.76 -9.07 -6.28
N VAL A 227 -9.34 -9.73 -5.29
CA VAL A 227 -8.57 -10.37 -4.22
C VAL A 227 -7.68 -11.45 -4.82
N GLY A 228 -6.36 -11.33 -4.60
CA GLY A 228 -5.36 -12.23 -5.15
C GLY A 228 -5.07 -12.06 -6.65
N ASP A 229 -5.62 -11.01 -7.30
CA ASP A 229 -5.37 -10.75 -8.72
C ASP A 229 -3.85 -10.67 -8.98
N LYS A 230 -3.38 -11.36 -10.03
CA LYS A 230 -1.97 -11.43 -10.46
C LYS A 230 -0.97 -11.97 -9.42
N PHE A 231 -1.41 -12.55 -8.30
CA PHE A 231 -0.47 -13.09 -7.29
C PHE A 231 0.47 -14.14 -7.86
N LYS A 232 0.00 -14.99 -8.79
CA LYS A 232 0.87 -15.96 -9.45
C LYS A 232 2.04 -15.30 -10.18
N LEU A 233 1.77 -14.22 -10.91
CA LEU A 233 2.81 -13.45 -11.60
C LEU A 233 3.74 -12.74 -10.60
N ALA A 234 3.18 -12.20 -9.51
CA ALA A 234 3.97 -11.58 -8.46
C ALA A 234 4.91 -12.59 -7.78
N VAL A 235 4.44 -13.82 -7.55
CA VAL A 235 5.26 -14.92 -7.02
C VAL A 235 6.44 -15.20 -7.95
N ASP A 236 6.22 -15.34 -9.25
CA ASP A 236 7.28 -15.61 -10.23
C ASP A 236 8.37 -14.52 -10.18
N VAL A 237 7.98 -13.25 -10.09
CA VAL A 237 8.92 -12.11 -10.02
C VAL A 237 9.69 -12.11 -8.70
N VAL A 238 9.00 -12.36 -7.59
CA VAL A 238 9.58 -12.37 -6.24
C VAL A 238 10.56 -13.55 -6.09
N GLU A 239 10.23 -14.73 -6.64
CA GLU A 239 11.12 -15.90 -6.67
C GLU A 239 12.35 -15.65 -7.55
N ALA A 240 12.19 -15.00 -8.71
CA ALA A 240 13.29 -14.61 -9.56
C ALA A 240 14.25 -13.63 -8.85
N ALA A 241 13.74 -12.79 -7.96
CA ALA A 241 14.54 -11.91 -7.11
C ALA A 241 15.19 -12.62 -5.91
N GLY A 242 14.91 -13.89 -5.67
CA GLY A 242 15.54 -14.72 -4.64
C GLY A 242 14.78 -14.86 -3.33
N PHE A 243 13.61 -14.24 -3.20
CA PHE A 243 12.75 -14.43 -2.02
C PHE A 243 12.02 -15.77 -2.09
N ARG A 244 11.71 -16.33 -0.93
CA ARG A 244 11.03 -17.63 -0.78
C ARG A 244 9.97 -17.53 0.30
N PRO A 245 8.96 -18.43 0.31
CA PRO A 245 8.03 -18.55 1.41
C PRO A 245 8.74 -18.58 2.75
N GLY A 246 8.18 -17.85 3.74
CA GLY A 246 8.73 -17.81 5.08
C GLY A 246 8.55 -19.12 5.85
N ARG A 247 8.54 -19.07 7.19
CA ARG A 247 8.51 -20.28 8.06
C ARG A 247 7.25 -21.10 7.87
N ASP A 248 6.15 -20.45 7.56
CA ASP A 248 4.88 -21.08 7.26
C ASP A 248 4.14 -20.32 6.16
N ARG A 249 2.99 -20.86 5.71
CA ARG A 249 2.19 -20.28 4.64
C ARG A 249 1.56 -18.90 4.95
N PHE A 250 1.72 -18.39 6.16
CA PHE A 250 1.18 -17.10 6.60
C PHE A 250 2.28 -16.08 6.88
N ASP A 251 3.54 -16.50 6.85
CA ASP A 251 4.68 -15.61 7.06
C ASP A 251 4.96 -14.79 5.79
N PHE A 252 5.67 -13.68 5.97
CA PHE A 252 6.21 -12.92 4.84
C PHE A 252 7.23 -13.76 4.06
N TRP A 253 7.33 -13.47 2.77
CA TRP A 253 8.39 -14.07 1.97
C TRP A 253 9.72 -13.41 2.28
N ARG A 254 10.77 -14.21 2.40
CA ARG A 254 12.10 -13.79 2.89
C ARG A 254 13.22 -14.24 1.97
N LEU A 255 14.38 -13.62 2.15
CA LEU A 255 15.65 -14.08 1.55
C LEU A 255 16.17 -15.33 2.26
#